data_0cebed2453709606aa55f42c0e7238fe
#
_entry.id   0cebed2453709606aa55f42c0e7238fe
#
_cell.length_a   1.000
_cell.length_b   1.000
_cell.length_c   1.000
_cell.angle_alpha   90.00
_cell.angle_beta   90.00
_cell.angle_gamma   90.00
#
_symmetry.space_group_name_H-M   'P 1'
#
loop_
_entity.id
_entity.type
_entity.pdbx_description
1 polymer ?
#
loop_
_entity_poly.entity_id
_entity_poly.type
_entity_poly.pdbx_seq_one_letter_code
_entity_poly.pdbx_strand_id
1 'polypeptide(L)'
;MAVVVSLEPPSSQAADYEVGPSKAHQGVDDIPWESLLPGDSVLIHWRREPYTAKWVVCRRGTAQRPIRVVGIPGPDGQLPAIDGRNATTRPVLNFWNEGRGVIKIGGANRPADVTPAHIIVENLEVRSGRAPFEFTGRDGKRRYAKNAAAVYVEKGEHITVRGCVLHDSGNGLFVGPGARDILIENCYIYGNGAEGSIYEHNSYTSAMRIIFQGNRYGPLREGCLGSNLKDRSAGLVVRYNWIEDGNRQLDLVDAGGKREFRDNPLYRKTFVYGNILVEHDGEDNSQIVHYGGDSGKTEWYRHGTLHFYHNTVISHRKGTTTLFRLSSEGEHVDCRNNVVYVTASGRYFALMVSHGTLDLQSNWFKPGWRASHS
;
A
#
# COMPACT_ATOMS: atom_id res chain seq x y z
N MET A 1 43.54 39.19 7.07
CA MET A 1 42.29 38.44 7.33
C MET A 1 41.49 38.44 6.03
N ALA A 2 41.51 37.35 5.26
CA ALA A 2 40.73 37.24 4.04
C ALA A 2 39.32 36.68 4.41
N VAL A 3 38.31 37.47 4.13
CA VAL A 3 36.90 37.03 4.27
C VAL A 3 36.59 36.12 3.08
N VAL A 4 36.48 34.81 3.33
CA VAL A 4 35.97 33.88 2.31
C VAL A 4 34.44 33.99 2.34
N VAL A 5 33.90 34.74 1.36
CA VAL A 5 32.47 34.74 1.09
C VAL A 5 32.16 33.44 0.33
N SER A 6 31.58 32.46 0.99
CA SER A 6 31.01 31.29 0.31
C SER A 6 29.75 31.74 -0.44
N LEU A 7 29.85 31.90 -1.74
CA LEU A 7 28.69 32.06 -2.62
C LEU A 7 27.97 30.69 -2.64
N GLU A 8 26.87 30.58 -1.90
CA GLU A 8 25.94 29.47 -2.12
C GLU A 8 25.46 29.52 -3.57
N PRO A 9 25.45 28.39 -4.31
CA PRO A 9 24.91 28.38 -5.67
C PRO A 9 23.43 28.82 -5.60
N PRO A 10 22.94 29.56 -6.60
CA PRO A 10 21.57 30.02 -6.63
C PRO A 10 20.64 28.82 -6.47
N SER A 11 19.77 28.82 -5.45
CA SER A 11 18.77 27.82 -5.27
C SER A 11 17.88 27.81 -6.52
N SER A 12 17.95 26.76 -7.34
CA SER A 12 17.04 26.61 -8.46
C SER A 12 15.60 26.76 -7.95
N GLN A 13 14.86 27.67 -8.53
CA GLN A 13 13.46 27.91 -8.19
C GLN A 13 12.68 26.62 -8.51
N ALA A 14 11.78 26.22 -7.62
CA ALA A 14 10.90 25.10 -7.86
C ALA A 14 10.00 25.38 -9.08
N ALA A 15 9.77 24.37 -9.89
CA ALA A 15 8.94 24.45 -11.09
C ALA A 15 7.62 23.72 -10.91
N ASP A 16 6.56 24.28 -11.49
CA ASP A 16 5.29 23.61 -11.66
C ASP A 16 5.16 23.16 -13.12
N TYR A 17 5.03 21.85 -13.32
CA TYR A 17 4.84 21.23 -14.64
C TYR A 17 3.35 20.93 -14.84
N GLU A 18 2.66 21.77 -15.54
CA GLU A 18 1.22 21.63 -15.84
C GLU A 18 1.00 20.66 -17.01
N VAL A 19 0.27 19.57 -16.77
CA VAL A 19 -0.06 18.52 -17.76
C VAL A 19 -1.55 18.48 -18.03
N GLY A 20 -1.94 18.54 -19.30
CA GLY A 20 -3.35 18.40 -19.66
C GLY A 20 -3.77 19.19 -20.89
N PRO A 21 -5.06 19.16 -21.26
CA PRO A 21 -5.58 19.97 -22.35
C PRO A 21 -5.31 21.46 -22.13
N SER A 22 -4.76 22.11 -23.15
CA SER A 22 -4.39 23.55 -23.11
C SER A 22 -3.33 23.90 -22.06
N LYS A 23 -2.56 22.93 -21.58
CA LYS A 23 -1.44 23.13 -20.68
C LYS A 23 -0.11 23.08 -21.43
N ALA A 24 0.97 23.46 -20.76
CA ALA A 24 2.33 23.46 -21.33
C ALA A 24 2.74 22.06 -21.82
N HIS A 25 2.34 21.02 -21.07
CA HIS A 25 2.58 19.63 -21.43
C HIS A 25 1.24 18.94 -21.75
N GLN A 26 1.18 18.25 -22.89
CA GLN A 26 -0.04 17.54 -23.32
C GLN A 26 -0.13 16.13 -22.72
N GLY A 27 1.02 15.52 -22.45
CA GLY A 27 1.17 14.17 -21.91
C GLY A 27 2.08 14.11 -20.69
N VAL A 28 1.88 13.07 -19.88
CA VAL A 28 2.71 12.78 -18.70
C VAL A 28 4.15 12.39 -19.12
N ASP A 29 4.32 11.87 -20.32
CA ASP A 29 5.60 11.53 -20.95
C ASP A 29 6.41 12.75 -21.43
N ASP A 30 5.78 13.94 -21.51
CA ASP A 30 6.51 15.20 -21.76
C ASP A 30 7.33 15.68 -20.55
N ILE A 31 6.99 15.21 -19.35
CA ILE A 31 7.60 15.64 -18.10
C ILE A 31 9.04 15.12 -17.97
N PRO A 32 9.99 15.97 -17.55
CA PRO A 32 11.38 15.58 -17.37
C PRO A 32 11.61 14.87 -16.03
N TRP A 33 10.98 13.70 -15.84
CA TRP A 33 11.05 12.88 -14.62
C TRP A 33 12.48 12.60 -14.15
N GLU A 34 13.42 12.58 -15.11
CA GLU A 34 14.83 12.34 -14.87
C GLU A 34 15.57 13.51 -14.22
N SER A 35 14.99 14.72 -14.23
CA SER A 35 15.65 15.94 -13.75
C SER A 35 14.86 16.75 -12.73
N LEU A 36 13.77 16.21 -12.18
CA LEU A 36 13.00 16.88 -11.13
C LEU A 36 13.90 17.28 -9.95
N LEU A 37 13.65 18.46 -9.40
CA LEU A 37 14.39 19.07 -8.31
C LEU A 37 13.54 19.18 -7.04
N PRO A 38 14.15 19.39 -5.87
CA PRO A 38 13.41 19.61 -4.63
C PRO A 38 12.44 20.80 -4.75
N GLY A 39 11.15 20.52 -4.48
CA GLY A 39 10.06 21.47 -4.55
C GLY A 39 9.28 21.46 -5.87
N ASP A 40 9.77 20.77 -6.90
CA ASP A 40 9.02 20.64 -8.15
C ASP A 40 7.69 19.94 -7.96
N SER A 41 6.67 20.41 -8.69
CA SER A 41 5.34 19.81 -8.72
C SER A 41 4.97 19.45 -10.15
N VAL A 42 4.44 18.23 -10.35
CA VAL A 42 3.82 17.79 -11.61
C VAL A 42 2.33 17.80 -11.38
N LEU A 43 1.61 18.73 -12.03
CA LEU A 43 0.19 18.98 -11.86
C LEU A 43 -0.56 18.37 -13.04
N ILE A 44 -1.13 17.19 -12.85
CA ILE A 44 -1.82 16.41 -13.89
C ILE A 44 -3.30 16.75 -13.85
N HIS A 45 -3.77 17.51 -14.82
CA HIS A 45 -5.17 17.92 -14.90
C HIS A 45 -6.06 16.80 -15.40
N TRP A 46 -7.25 16.71 -14.84
CA TRP A 46 -8.26 15.79 -15.32
C TRP A 46 -8.60 16.04 -16.79
N ARG A 47 -8.83 14.96 -17.50
CA ARG A 47 -9.43 14.92 -18.85
C ARG A 47 -10.26 13.64 -18.97
N ARG A 48 -11.20 13.63 -19.94
CA ARG A 48 -12.09 12.50 -20.15
C ARG A 48 -11.34 11.20 -20.46
N GLU A 49 -10.38 11.28 -21.37
CA GLU A 49 -9.55 10.12 -21.75
C GLU A 49 -8.39 9.95 -20.76
N PRO A 50 -8.11 8.73 -20.27
CA PRO A 50 -7.00 8.50 -19.35
C PRO A 50 -5.65 8.82 -19.99
N TYR A 51 -4.67 9.10 -19.18
CA TYR A 51 -3.26 9.18 -19.59
C TYR A 51 -2.67 7.77 -19.67
N THR A 52 -2.32 7.31 -20.86
CA THR A 52 -1.68 6.02 -21.10
C THR A 52 -0.16 6.12 -20.98
N ALA A 53 0.30 6.40 -19.78
CA ALA A 53 1.69 6.65 -19.47
C ALA A 53 2.15 5.88 -18.23
N LYS A 54 3.45 5.63 -18.16
CA LYS A 54 4.11 5.07 -16.97
C LYS A 54 5.48 5.70 -16.79
N TRP A 55 5.93 5.82 -15.55
CA TRP A 55 7.19 6.48 -15.24
C TRP A 55 7.81 6.00 -13.93
N VAL A 56 9.03 6.48 -13.69
CA VAL A 56 9.72 6.32 -12.41
C VAL A 56 10.07 7.68 -11.82
N VAL A 57 9.87 7.84 -10.52
CA VAL A 57 10.42 8.94 -9.73
C VAL A 57 11.62 8.39 -8.95
N CYS A 58 12.83 8.78 -9.32
CA CYS A 58 14.07 8.40 -8.63
C CYS A 58 14.89 9.65 -8.32
N ARG A 59 14.29 10.58 -7.58
CA ARG A 59 14.82 11.90 -7.23
C ARG A 59 14.60 12.18 -5.74
N ARG A 60 15.26 13.18 -5.21
CA ARG A 60 15.13 13.55 -3.80
C ARG A 60 14.54 14.95 -3.66
N GLY A 61 13.43 15.06 -2.96
CA GLY A 61 12.97 16.30 -2.34
C GLY A 61 13.58 16.48 -0.95
N THR A 62 13.07 17.45 -0.21
CA THR A 62 13.35 17.67 1.21
C THR A 62 12.04 17.82 1.98
N ALA A 63 12.07 17.79 3.30
CA ALA A 63 10.86 17.97 4.12
C ALA A 63 10.16 19.31 3.83
N GLN A 64 10.92 20.38 3.58
CA GLN A 64 10.40 21.72 3.26
C GLN A 64 10.07 21.90 1.77
N ARG A 65 10.70 21.10 0.91
CA ARG A 65 10.56 21.17 -0.55
C ARG A 65 10.38 19.74 -1.13
N PRO A 66 9.26 19.07 -0.86
CA PRO A 66 8.99 17.74 -1.42
C PRO A 66 8.80 17.84 -2.94
N ILE A 67 9.08 16.76 -3.66
CA ILE A 67 8.65 16.60 -5.04
C ILE A 67 7.23 16.07 -5.02
N ARG A 68 6.32 16.71 -5.76
CA ARG A 68 4.91 16.38 -5.76
C ARG A 68 4.41 15.92 -7.13
N VAL A 69 3.60 14.89 -7.16
CA VAL A 69 2.86 14.45 -8.35
C VAL A 69 1.38 14.51 -7.99
N VAL A 70 0.68 15.49 -8.51
CA VAL A 70 -0.63 15.91 -8.04
C VAL A 70 -1.66 15.80 -9.15
N GLY A 71 -2.71 15.04 -8.92
CA GLY A 71 -3.91 15.09 -9.76
C GLY A 71 -4.75 16.32 -9.44
N ILE A 72 -5.09 17.09 -10.45
CA ILE A 72 -6.02 18.21 -10.38
C ILE A 72 -7.39 17.71 -10.84
N PRO A 73 -8.38 17.61 -9.95
CA PRO A 73 -9.68 17.05 -10.27
C PRO A 73 -10.44 17.84 -11.32
N GLY A 74 -11.33 17.15 -12.04
CA GLY A 74 -12.31 17.74 -12.93
C GLY A 74 -13.45 18.46 -12.19
N PRO A 75 -14.38 19.06 -12.94
CA PRO A 75 -15.46 19.89 -12.37
C PRO A 75 -16.34 19.16 -11.35
N ASP A 76 -16.54 17.85 -11.53
CA ASP A 76 -17.38 17.02 -10.66
C ASP A 76 -16.53 16.18 -9.67
N GLY A 77 -15.28 16.57 -9.45
CA GLY A 77 -14.37 15.91 -8.53
C GLY A 77 -13.69 14.64 -9.09
N GLN A 78 -13.82 14.36 -10.39
CA GLN A 78 -13.18 13.20 -11.04
C GLN A 78 -11.66 13.35 -10.98
N LEU A 79 -10.97 12.28 -10.59
CA LEU A 79 -9.51 12.26 -10.58
C LEU A 79 -8.95 12.03 -11.99
N PRO A 80 -7.79 12.61 -12.35
CA PRO A 80 -7.10 12.26 -13.57
C PRO A 80 -6.66 10.81 -13.52
N ALA A 81 -7.02 10.04 -14.55
CA ALA A 81 -6.75 8.61 -14.62
C ALA A 81 -5.44 8.31 -15.36
N ILE A 82 -4.58 7.52 -14.73
CA ILE A 82 -3.37 6.94 -15.31
C ILE A 82 -3.65 5.46 -15.60
N ASP A 83 -3.75 5.12 -16.88
CA ASP A 83 -4.03 3.75 -17.32
C ASP A 83 -2.75 3.06 -17.79
N GLY A 84 -2.38 1.98 -17.13
CA GLY A 84 -1.23 1.16 -17.47
C GLY A 84 -1.39 0.37 -18.77
N ARG A 85 -2.63 0.18 -19.24
CA ARG A 85 -2.91 -0.54 -20.48
C ARG A 85 -2.41 0.23 -21.70
N ASN A 86 -1.53 -0.39 -22.48
CA ASN A 86 -0.85 0.25 -23.61
C ASN A 86 -0.07 1.52 -23.23
N ALA A 87 0.27 1.68 -21.95
CA ALA A 87 1.05 2.82 -21.49
C ALA A 87 2.43 2.88 -22.15
N THR A 88 2.94 4.08 -22.33
CA THR A 88 4.28 4.31 -22.84
C THR A 88 5.19 4.85 -21.73
N THR A 89 6.46 4.43 -21.79
CA THR A 89 7.53 5.01 -20.97
C THR A 89 8.27 6.05 -21.80
N ARG A 90 8.49 7.25 -21.25
CA ARG A 90 9.36 8.27 -21.87
C ARG A 90 10.71 7.64 -22.25
N PRO A 91 11.17 7.75 -23.52
CA PRO A 91 12.34 6.99 -24.02
C PRO A 91 13.65 7.23 -23.27
N VAL A 92 13.79 8.40 -22.64
CA VAL A 92 14.99 8.74 -21.87
C VAL A 92 15.06 8.02 -20.54
N LEU A 93 13.93 7.56 -19.98
CA LEU A 93 13.90 6.85 -18.71
C LEU A 93 14.44 5.42 -18.89
N ASN A 94 15.24 5.01 -17.91
CA ASN A 94 15.78 3.66 -17.83
C ASN A 94 15.71 3.19 -16.37
N PHE A 95 14.83 2.24 -16.10
CA PHE A 95 14.67 1.74 -14.74
C PHE A 95 14.41 0.24 -14.73
N TRP A 96 14.98 -0.43 -13.74
CA TRP A 96 14.76 -1.87 -13.58
C TRP A 96 13.38 -2.18 -13.01
N ASN A 97 12.95 -3.42 -13.13
CA ASN A 97 11.61 -3.84 -12.73
C ASN A 97 10.48 -3.04 -13.41
N GLU A 98 10.72 -2.55 -14.63
CA GLU A 98 9.78 -1.71 -15.37
C GLU A 98 8.39 -2.33 -15.48
N GLY A 99 8.30 -3.63 -15.70
CA GLY A 99 7.03 -4.35 -15.78
C GLY A 99 6.28 -4.53 -14.46
N ARG A 100 6.79 -3.99 -13.33
CA ARG A 100 6.18 -4.18 -12.00
C ARG A 100 5.34 -3.02 -11.48
N GLY A 101 5.19 -1.94 -12.24
CA GLY A 101 4.34 -0.83 -11.78
C GLY A 101 3.94 0.10 -12.90
N VAL A 102 2.85 0.83 -12.70
CA VAL A 102 2.45 1.95 -13.55
C VAL A 102 3.21 3.19 -13.09
N ILE A 103 3.04 3.60 -11.85
CA ILE A 103 3.88 4.61 -11.19
C ILE A 103 4.91 3.87 -10.33
N LYS A 104 6.19 4.16 -10.58
CA LYS A 104 7.28 3.54 -9.82
C LYS A 104 8.08 4.60 -9.05
N ILE A 105 8.48 4.28 -7.82
CA ILE A 105 9.37 5.11 -7.01
C ILE A 105 10.63 4.33 -6.68
N GLY A 106 11.79 4.87 -7.07
CA GLY A 106 13.11 4.27 -6.84
C GLY A 106 13.50 3.17 -7.83
N GLY A 107 14.78 2.86 -7.86
CA GLY A 107 15.34 1.79 -8.69
C GLY A 107 15.42 2.15 -10.17
N ALA A 108 16.35 3.02 -10.55
CA ALA A 108 16.55 3.46 -11.93
C ALA A 108 18.04 3.55 -12.27
N ASN A 109 18.33 3.50 -13.58
CA ASN A 109 19.64 3.87 -14.15
C ASN A 109 19.61 5.30 -14.69
N ARG A 110 18.44 5.72 -15.17
CA ARG A 110 18.18 7.10 -15.59
C ARG A 110 16.72 7.46 -15.26
N PRO A 111 16.51 8.39 -14.29
CA PRO A 111 17.53 9.14 -13.53
C PRO A 111 18.54 8.24 -12.83
N ALA A 112 19.70 8.79 -12.47
CA ALA A 112 20.71 8.05 -11.71
C ALA A 112 20.12 7.48 -10.43
N ASP A 113 20.54 6.27 -10.06
CA ASP A 113 20.01 5.58 -8.89
C ASP A 113 20.37 6.30 -7.59
N VAL A 114 19.35 6.80 -6.93
CA VAL A 114 19.42 7.36 -5.58
C VAL A 114 18.35 6.70 -4.72
N THR A 115 18.40 6.86 -3.42
CA THR A 115 17.25 6.60 -2.56
C THR A 115 16.29 7.81 -2.68
N PRO A 116 15.13 7.69 -3.35
CA PRO A 116 14.18 8.80 -3.41
C PRO A 116 13.77 9.24 -2.01
N ALA A 117 13.51 10.53 -1.85
CA ALA A 117 13.08 11.04 -0.55
C ALA A 117 12.09 12.18 -0.70
N HIS A 118 11.16 12.27 0.26
CA HIS A 118 10.14 13.33 0.30
C HIS A 118 9.39 13.46 -1.03
N ILE A 119 8.78 12.35 -1.47
CA ILE A 119 7.94 12.28 -2.65
C ILE A 119 6.49 12.17 -2.20
N ILE A 120 5.62 12.97 -2.79
CA ILE A 120 4.18 12.93 -2.55
C ILE A 120 3.48 12.62 -3.86
N VAL A 121 2.69 11.53 -3.88
CA VAL A 121 1.79 11.19 -5.00
C VAL A 121 0.37 11.34 -4.48
N GLU A 122 -0.41 12.21 -5.10
CA GLU A 122 -1.73 12.54 -4.57
C GLU A 122 -2.80 12.77 -5.64
N ASN A 123 -4.04 12.39 -5.30
CA ASN A 123 -5.25 12.65 -6.08
C ASN A 123 -5.21 12.09 -7.52
N LEU A 124 -4.70 10.88 -7.71
CA LEU A 124 -4.67 10.18 -8.98
C LEU A 124 -5.52 8.91 -8.94
N GLU A 125 -6.24 8.61 -10.02
CA GLU A 125 -6.72 7.26 -10.30
C GLU A 125 -5.61 6.53 -11.06
N VAL A 126 -5.15 5.37 -10.55
CA VAL A 126 -4.07 4.58 -11.19
C VAL A 126 -4.55 3.13 -11.34
N ARG A 127 -4.46 2.60 -12.56
CA ARG A 127 -5.05 1.29 -12.88
C ARG A 127 -4.31 0.51 -13.95
N SER A 128 -4.75 -0.73 -14.17
CA SER A 128 -4.37 -1.63 -15.26
C SER A 128 -2.88 -2.05 -15.25
N GLY A 129 -2.22 -1.96 -14.09
CA GLY A 129 -0.88 -2.50 -13.88
C GLY A 129 -0.92 -4.01 -13.62
N ARG A 130 -1.30 -4.83 -14.60
CA ARG A 130 -1.41 -6.29 -14.45
C ARG A 130 -1.29 -7.04 -15.77
N ALA A 131 -0.91 -8.33 -15.71
CA ALA A 131 -1.13 -9.24 -16.81
C ALA A 131 -2.66 -9.43 -17.06
N PRO A 132 -3.13 -9.58 -18.31
CA PRO A 132 -2.34 -9.70 -19.53
C PRO A 132 -2.01 -8.37 -20.23
N PHE A 133 -2.26 -7.22 -19.61
CA PHE A 133 -2.04 -5.93 -20.24
C PHE A 133 -0.56 -5.71 -20.60
N GLU A 134 -0.35 -4.91 -21.63
CA GLU A 134 0.95 -4.60 -22.21
C GLU A 134 1.25 -3.11 -22.08
N PHE A 135 2.52 -2.78 -22.18
CA PHE A 135 3.04 -1.43 -22.24
C PHE A 135 4.21 -1.36 -23.22
N THR A 136 4.55 -0.17 -23.69
CA THR A 136 5.76 0.08 -24.48
C THR A 136 6.80 0.71 -23.57
N GLY A 137 7.77 -0.09 -23.14
CA GLY A 137 8.90 0.35 -22.35
C GLY A 137 10.11 0.69 -23.22
N ARG A 138 11.25 0.91 -22.57
CA ARG A 138 12.52 1.19 -23.26
C ARG A 138 12.88 0.14 -24.31
N ASP A 139 12.68 -1.14 -24.00
CA ASP A 139 13.06 -2.26 -24.85
C ASP A 139 11.88 -2.75 -25.72
N GLY A 140 10.95 -1.86 -26.02
CA GLY A 140 9.78 -2.15 -26.84
C GLY A 140 8.57 -2.65 -26.04
N LYS A 141 7.68 -3.36 -26.74
CA LYS A 141 6.41 -3.83 -26.18
C LYS A 141 6.61 -5.02 -25.22
N ARG A 142 6.05 -4.92 -24.02
CA ARG A 142 6.18 -5.92 -22.94
C ARG A 142 4.87 -6.08 -22.17
N ARG A 143 4.70 -7.21 -21.51
CA ARG A 143 3.61 -7.45 -20.58
C ARG A 143 4.00 -7.06 -19.16
N TYR A 144 3.00 -6.61 -18.37
CA TYR A 144 3.19 -6.46 -16.95
C TYR A 144 3.45 -7.81 -16.27
N ALA A 145 4.25 -7.77 -15.22
CA ALA A 145 4.42 -8.92 -14.33
C ALA A 145 3.10 -9.27 -13.63
N LYS A 146 2.91 -10.53 -13.24
CA LYS A 146 1.71 -10.97 -12.52
C LYS A 146 1.46 -10.13 -11.26
N ASN A 147 2.52 -9.82 -10.53
CA ASN A 147 2.51 -9.03 -9.29
C ASN A 147 2.81 -7.53 -9.51
N ALA A 148 2.53 -7.00 -10.68
CA ALA A 148 2.66 -5.58 -10.93
C ALA A 148 1.65 -4.78 -10.10
N ALA A 149 1.95 -3.51 -9.83
CA ALA A 149 1.14 -2.65 -9.01
C ALA A 149 0.70 -1.37 -9.72
N ALA A 150 -0.40 -0.77 -9.30
CA ALA A 150 -0.74 0.59 -9.71
C ALA A 150 0.37 1.55 -9.25
N VAL A 151 0.75 1.50 -7.97
CA VAL A 151 1.90 2.23 -7.42
C VAL A 151 2.89 1.24 -6.81
N TYR A 152 4.14 1.28 -7.29
CA TYR A 152 5.24 0.46 -6.78
C TYR A 152 6.34 1.32 -6.18
N VAL A 153 6.48 1.31 -4.86
CA VAL A 153 7.62 1.89 -4.13
C VAL A 153 8.68 0.80 -3.95
N GLU A 154 9.70 0.77 -4.78
CA GLU A 154 10.78 -0.21 -4.66
C GLU A 154 11.72 0.12 -3.51
N LYS A 155 12.07 1.39 -3.39
CA LYS A 155 12.82 1.98 -2.28
C LYS A 155 12.53 3.47 -2.16
N GLY A 156 12.74 4.04 -0.99
CA GLY A 156 12.58 5.47 -0.76
C GLY A 156 12.35 5.79 0.71
N GLU A 157 12.48 7.05 1.05
CA GLU A 157 12.32 7.59 2.40
C GLU A 157 11.29 8.72 2.40
N HIS A 158 10.42 8.75 3.42
CA HIS A 158 9.37 9.79 3.53
C HIS A 158 8.52 9.90 2.26
N ILE A 159 7.94 8.77 1.85
CA ILE A 159 7.05 8.70 0.68
C ILE A 159 5.60 8.73 1.16
N THR A 160 4.81 9.61 0.57
CA THR A 160 3.37 9.70 0.83
C THR A 160 2.58 9.38 -0.43
N VAL A 161 1.60 8.48 -0.30
CA VAL A 161 0.55 8.26 -1.31
C VAL A 161 -0.78 8.61 -0.65
N ARG A 162 -1.47 9.62 -1.15
CA ARG A 162 -2.71 10.09 -0.55
C ARG A 162 -3.81 10.42 -1.55
N GLY A 163 -5.07 10.25 -1.13
CA GLY A 163 -6.22 10.62 -1.94
C GLY A 163 -6.30 9.90 -3.30
N CYS A 164 -5.55 8.81 -3.47
CA CYS A 164 -5.48 8.08 -4.73
C CYS A 164 -6.53 6.96 -4.79
N VAL A 165 -6.98 6.64 -6.01
CA VAL A 165 -7.78 5.47 -6.31
C VAL A 165 -6.90 4.46 -7.04
N LEU A 166 -6.66 3.28 -6.43
CA LEU A 166 -5.73 2.25 -6.94
C LEU A 166 -6.48 0.96 -7.21
N HIS A 167 -6.67 0.61 -8.48
CA HIS A 167 -7.48 -0.56 -8.83
C HIS A 167 -7.05 -1.25 -10.14
N ASP A 168 -7.71 -2.35 -10.49
CA ASP A 168 -7.50 -3.16 -11.70
C ASP A 168 -6.01 -3.47 -11.99
N SER A 169 -5.25 -3.74 -10.94
CA SER A 169 -3.83 -4.09 -11.03
C SER A 169 -3.55 -5.45 -10.38
N GLY A 170 -2.36 -6.00 -10.53
CA GLY A 170 -1.95 -7.20 -9.79
C GLY A 170 -1.95 -6.91 -8.29
N ASN A 171 -1.32 -5.80 -7.89
CA ASN A 171 -1.51 -5.19 -6.57
C ASN A 171 -1.96 -3.73 -6.76
N GLY A 172 -2.78 -3.21 -5.87
CA GLY A 172 -3.07 -1.76 -5.88
C GLY A 172 -1.84 -0.97 -5.47
N LEU A 173 -1.25 -1.36 -4.34
CA LEU A 173 -0.02 -0.80 -3.80
C LEU A 173 0.99 -1.92 -3.53
N PHE A 174 2.24 -1.74 -3.97
CA PHE A 174 3.35 -2.58 -3.57
C PHE A 174 4.48 -1.72 -2.99
N VAL A 175 4.95 -2.05 -1.77
CA VAL A 175 6.08 -1.38 -1.13
C VAL A 175 7.16 -2.41 -0.83
N GLY A 176 8.35 -2.21 -1.39
CA GLY A 176 9.51 -3.08 -1.20
C GLY A 176 10.29 -2.78 0.09
N PRO A 177 11.18 -3.70 0.50
CA PRO A 177 11.90 -3.59 1.78
C PRO A 177 12.98 -2.49 1.81
N GLY A 178 13.28 -1.86 0.69
CA GLY A 178 14.14 -0.67 0.62
C GLY A 178 13.44 0.63 1.00
N ALA A 179 12.18 0.57 1.42
CA ALA A 179 11.38 1.74 1.76
C ALA A 179 11.32 1.97 3.28
N ARG A 180 11.27 3.25 3.68
CA ARG A 180 11.11 3.67 5.09
C ARG A 180 10.29 4.95 5.22
N ASP A 181 9.61 5.10 6.35
CA ASP A 181 8.77 6.26 6.65
C ASP A 181 7.70 6.51 5.58
N ILE A 182 6.86 5.50 5.38
CA ILE A 182 5.84 5.49 4.34
C ILE A 182 4.48 5.85 4.93
N LEU A 183 3.77 6.76 4.27
CA LEU A 183 2.41 7.15 4.63
C LEU A 183 1.46 6.85 3.48
N ILE A 184 0.44 6.05 3.75
CA ILE A 184 -0.67 5.75 2.83
C ILE A 184 -1.94 6.27 3.48
N GLU A 185 -2.53 7.32 2.91
CA GLU A 185 -3.66 7.98 3.55
C GLU A 185 -4.78 8.37 2.59
N ASN A 186 -6.01 8.25 3.05
CA ASN A 186 -7.22 8.68 2.33
C ASN A 186 -7.32 8.11 0.91
N CYS A 187 -6.74 6.92 0.67
CA CYS A 187 -6.80 6.22 -0.61
C CYS A 187 -8.01 5.28 -0.66
N TYR A 188 -8.53 5.05 -1.87
CA TYR A 188 -9.47 3.96 -2.14
C TYR A 188 -8.77 2.87 -2.96
N ILE A 189 -8.59 1.69 -2.36
CA ILE A 189 -7.83 0.58 -2.95
C ILE A 189 -8.75 -0.64 -3.07
N TYR A 190 -9.04 -1.08 -4.31
CA TYR A 190 -10.00 -2.16 -4.56
C TYR A 190 -9.78 -2.81 -5.92
N GLY A 191 -10.45 -3.94 -6.16
CA GLY A 191 -10.50 -4.58 -7.48
C GLY A 191 -9.12 -5.00 -8.01
N ASN A 192 -8.15 -5.25 -7.13
CA ASN A 192 -6.82 -5.75 -7.48
C ASN A 192 -6.74 -7.26 -7.27
N GLY A 193 -5.63 -7.86 -7.67
CA GLY A 193 -5.37 -9.28 -7.53
C GLY A 193 -5.08 -9.98 -8.86
N ALA A 194 -4.74 -11.26 -8.80
CA ALA A 194 -4.61 -12.15 -9.96
C ALA A 194 -5.50 -13.38 -9.74
N GLU A 195 -6.29 -13.73 -10.75
CA GLU A 195 -7.24 -14.83 -10.70
C GLU A 195 -6.57 -16.12 -10.23
N GLY A 196 -7.22 -16.81 -9.26
CA GLY A 196 -6.75 -18.04 -8.65
C GLY A 196 -5.47 -17.88 -7.81
N SER A 197 -5.00 -16.67 -7.55
CA SER A 197 -3.76 -16.43 -6.81
C SER A 197 -4.02 -15.85 -5.43
N ILE A 198 -3.29 -16.39 -4.44
CA ILE A 198 -3.25 -15.90 -3.06
C ILE A 198 -2.10 -14.90 -2.82
N TYR A 199 -1.31 -14.56 -3.85
CA TYR A 199 -0.07 -13.79 -3.71
C TYR A 199 -0.18 -12.33 -4.13
N GLU A 200 -1.23 -11.95 -4.82
CA GLU A 200 -1.52 -10.58 -5.21
C GLU A 200 -2.67 -10.03 -4.37
N HIS A 201 -2.55 -8.77 -3.92
CA HIS A 201 -3.36 -8.18 -2.87
C HIS A 201 -3.82 -6.76 -3.24
N ASN A 202 -4.77 -6.18 -2.51
CA ASN A 202 -5.01 -4.74 -2.62
C ASN A 202 -3.77 -3.94 -2.18
N SER A 203 -3.13 -4.33 -1.08
CA SER A 203 -1.81 -3.80 -0.70
C SER A 203 -0.89 -4.92 -0.24
N TYR A 204 0.34 -4.93 -0.77
CA TYR A 204 1.42 -5.80 -0.31
C TYR A 204 2.64 -4.97 0.04
N THR A 205 3.01 -4.93 1.31
CA THR A 205 4.00 -3.98 1.80
C THR A 205 5.06 -4.61 2.70
N SER A 206 6.26 -4.03 2.63
CA SER A 206 7.39 -4.39 3.47
C SER A 206 8.26 -3.14 3.61
N ALA A 207 8.19 -2.44 4.75
CA ALA A 207 8.91 -1.18 4.98
C ALA A 207 9.43 -1.07 6.41
N MET A 208 10.39 -0.18 6.62
CA MET A 208 10.74 0.27 7.95
C MET A 208 9.88 1.49 8.28
N ARG A 209 8.90 1.33 9.17
CA ARG A 209 7.84 2.30 9.53
C ARG A 209 6.91 2.62 8.36
N ILE A 210 5.71 2.11 8.46
CA ILE A 210 4.62 2.39 7.52
C ILE A 210 3.32 2.65 8.27
N ILE A 211 2.57 3.63 7.81
CA ILE A 211 1.28 4.02 8.38
C ILE A 211 0.23 3.96 7.28
N PHE A 212 -0.86 3.25 7.56
CA PHE A 212 -2.10 3.27 6.79
C PHE A 212 -3.17 4.00 7.58
N GLN A 213 -3.66 5.14 7.09
CA GLN A 213 -4.69 5.90 7.80
C GLN A 213 -5.77 6.47 6.88
N GLY A 214 -7.03 6.41 7.34
CA GLY A 214 -8.15 6.99 6.62
C GLY A 214 -8.45 6.35 5.27
N ASN A 215 -7.87 5.18 4.96
CA ASN A 215 -8.07 4.53 3.67
C ASN A 215 -9.39 3.75 3.66
N ARG A 216 -9.95 3.62 2.47
CA ARG A 216 -10.97 2.64 2.16
C ARG A 216 -10.37 1.50 1.35
N TYR A 217 -10.59 0.28 1.80
CA TYR A 217 -10.32 -0.94 1.05
C TYR A 217 -11.66 -1.58 0.67
N GLY A 218 -11.85 -1.83 -0.61
CA GLY A 218 -12.99 -2.59 -1.10
C GLY A 218 -12.60 -4.03 -1.46
N PRO A 219 -13.52 -4.80 -2.07
CA PRO A 219 -13.27 -6.18 -2.45
C PRO A 219 -12.10 -6.28 -3.44
N LEU A 220 -11.49 -7.46 -3.49
CA LEU A 220 -10.58 -7.83 -4.56
C LEU A 220 -11.34 -7.98 -5.88
N ARG A 221 -10.62 -8.10 -6.99
CA ARG A 221 -11.22 -8.48 -8.26
C ARG A 221 -11.78 -9.90 -8.15
N GLU A 222 -12.91 -10.15 -8.81
CA GLU A 222 -13.56 -11.46 -8.86
C GLU A 222 -12.56 -12.59 -9.20
N GLY A 223 -12.63 -13.69 -8.49
CA GLY A 223 -11.74 -14.85 -8.62
C GLY A 223 -10.34 -14.67 -8.04
N CYS A 224 -10.05 -13.54 -7.39
CA CYS A 224 -8.76 -13.29 -6.74
C CYS A 224 -8.80 -13.65 -5.25
N LEU A 225 -7.79 -14.39 -4.78
CA LEU A 225 -7.76 -15.00 -3.45
C LEU A 225 -6.75 -14.30 -2.49
N GLY A 226 -6.36 -13.07 -2.79
CA GLY A 226 -5.44 -12.30 -1.95
C GLY A 226 -6.11 -11.70 -0.72
N SER A 227 -5.33 -11.09 0.15
CA SER A 227 -5.81 -10.31 1.29
C SER A 227 -5.95 -8.83 0.94
N ASN A 228 -6.70 -8.06 1.73
CA ASN A 228 -6.76 -6.62 1.53
C ASN A 228 -5.43 -5.96 1.86
N LEU A 229 -4.99 -6.03 3.09
CA LEU A 229 -3.73 -5.48 3.52
C LEU A 229 -2.80 -6.59 4.00
N LYS A 230 -1.83 -6.97 3.16
CA LYS A 230 -0.73 -7.86 3.53
C LYS A 230 0.51 -7.04 3.85
N ASP A 231 1.05 -7.23 5.06
CA ASP A 231 2.20 -6.45 5.52
C ASP A 231 3.29 -7.29 6.16
N ARG A 232 4.54 -6.94 5.84
CA ARG A 232 5.78 -7.56 6.35
C ARG A 232 6.72 -6.54 7.00
N SER A 233 6.23 -5.36 7.33
CA SER A 233 7.03 -4.23 7.80
C SER A 233 7.44 -4.36 9.26
N ALA A 234 8.47 -3.63 9.64
CA ALA A 234 8.74 -3.28 11.04
C ALA A 234 8.17 -1.89 11.35
N GLY A 235 7.44 -1.74 12.44
CA GLY A 235 6.81 -0.47 12.82
C GLY A 235 5.54 -0.15 12.02
N LEU A 236 4.67 -1.15 11.86
CA LEU A 236 3.38 -1.00 11.20
C LEU A 236 2.35 -0.32 12.11
N VAL A 237 1.64 0.65 11.53
CA VAL A 237 0.43 1.26 12.12
C VAL A 237 -0.70 1.23 11.11
N VAL A 238 -1.85 0.66 11.49
CA VAL A 238 -3.09 0.64 10.68
C VAL A 238 -4.18 1.32 11.50
N ARG A 239 -4.63 2.49 11.06
CA ARG A 239 -5.58 3.29 11.85
C ARG A 239 -6.62 4.02 11.02
N TYR A 240 -7.85 4.08 11.55
CA TYR A 240 -8.96 4.85 10.98
C TYR A 240 -9.32 4.46 9.55
N ASN A 241 -9.06 3.20 9.17
CA ASN A 241 -9.40 2.69 7.84
C ASN A 241 -10.76 1.99 7.87
N TRP A 242 -11.41 1.97 6.70
CA TRP A 242 -12.51 1.07 6.39
C TRP A 242 -11.96 -0.04 5.50
N ILE A 243 -12.01 -1.29 5.95
CA ILE A 243 -11.47 -2.45 5.21
C ILE A 243 -12.56 -3.51 5.09
N GLU A 244 -12.98 -3.79 3.85
CA GLU A 244 -14.06 -4.73 3.58
C GLU A 244 -13.58 -5.84 2.63
N ASP A 245 -13.94 -7.09 2.96
CA ASP A 245 -13.63 -8.31 2.21
C ASP A 245 -12.13 -8.67 2.11
N GLY A 246 -11.79 -9.42 1.04
CA GLY A 246 -10.51 -10.06 0.85
C GLY A 246 -10.40 -11.38 1.60
N ASN A 247 -9.45 -12.22 1.23
CA ASN A 247 -9.21 -13.49 1.94
C ASN A 247 -8.99 -13.27 3.45
N ARG A 248 -8.35 -12.16 3.81
CA ARG A 248 -8.32 -11.56 5.15
C ARG A 248 -8.30 -10.05 5.02
N GLN A 249 -8.92 -9.36 5.95
CA GLN A 249 -8.81 -7.90 6.01
C GLN A 249 -7.37 -7.50 6.31
N LEU A 250 -6.73 -8.18 7.28
CA LEU A 250 -5.35 -7.91 7.69
C LEU A 250 -4.53 -9.22 7.72
N ASP A 251 -3.45 -9.27 6.96
CA ASP A 251 -2.49 -10.37 6.89
C ASP A 251 -1.09 -9.85 7.27
N LEU A 252 -0.81 -9.80 8.59
CA LEU A 252 0.33 -9.12 9.21
C LEU A 252 1.42 -10.12 9.57
N VAL A 253 2.27 -10.44 8.60
CA VAL A 253 3.14 -11.62 8.65
C VAL A 253 4.63 -11.27 8.78
N ASP A 254 5.47 -12.28 8.77
CA ASP A 254 6.91 -12.13 8.96
C ASP A 254 7.62 -11.40 7.81
N ALA A 255 8.73 -10.75 8.14
CA ALA A 255 9.58 -10.03 7.18
C ALA A 255 10.43 -10.97 6.29
N GLY A 256 10.20 -12.29 6.35
CA GLY A 256 11.03 -13.26 5.66
C GLY A 256 12.50 -13.17 6.09
N GLY A 257 13.41 -13.35 5.14
CA GLY A 257 14.85 -13.30 5.38
C GLY A 257 15.42 -11.91 5.72
N LYS A 258 14.59 -10.87 5.92
CA LYS A 258 15.04 -9.49 6.18
C LYS A 258 15.49 -9.30 7.62
N ARG A 259 16.76 -9.58 7.90
CA ARG A 259 17.34 -9.51 9.23
C ARG A 259 17.24 -8.11 9.84
N GLU A 260 17.48 -7.04 9.06
CA GLU A 260 17.35 -5.65 9.51
C GLU A 260 15.98 -5.35 10.14
N PHE A 261 14.90 -5.91 9.58
CA PHE A 261 13.55 -5.73 10.13
C PHE A 261 13.38 -6.55 11.42
N ARG A 262 13.78 -7.81 11.40
CA ARG A 262 13.61 -8.72 12.54
C ARG A 262 14.41 -8.30 13.77
N ASP A 263 15.59 -7.70 13.56
CA ASP A 263 16.46 -7.20 14.63
C ASP A 263 15.97 -5.85 15.19
N ASN A 264 15.05 -5.16 14.49
CA ASN A 264 14.52 -3.89 14.95
C ASN A 264 13.42 -4.08 16.01
N PRO A 265 13.48 -3.39 17.16
CA PRO A 265 12.45 -3.52 18.22
C PRO A 265 11.03 -3.21 17.75
N LEU A 266 10.85 -2.37 16.71
CA LEU A 266 9.55 -2.06 16.14
C LEU A 266 8.91 -3.25 15.41
N TYR A 267 9.69 -4.27 15.05
CA TYR A 267 9.16 -5.48 14.41
C TYR A 267 8.20 -6.25 15.31
N ARG A 268 8.43 -6.19 16.61
CA ARG A 268 7.64 -6.87 17.65
C ARG A 268 6.43 -6.04 18.13
N LYS A 269 6.18 -4.88 17.53
CA LYS A 269 5.07 -3.98 17.92
C LYS A 269 4.27 -3.58 16.70
N THR A 270 3.02 -4.00 16.66
CA THR A 270 2.09 -3.67 15.57
C THR A 270 0.85 -3.00 16.18
N PHE A 271 0.45 -1.88 15.61
CA PHE A 271 -0.70 -1.11 16.11
C PHE A 271 -1.83 -1.11 15.09
N VAL A 272 -3.00 -1.60 15.50
CA VAL A 272 -4.23 -1.62 14.69
C VAL A 272 -5.35 -1.01 15.51
N TYR A 273 -5.78 0.20 15.16
CA TYR A 273 -6.78 0.89 15.96
C TYR A 273 -7.70 1.83 15.19
N GLY A 274 -8.93 2.01 15.72
CA GLY A 274 -9.91 2.92 15.15
C GLY A 274 -10.42 2.50 13.77
N ASN A 275 -10.21 1.24 13.36
CA ASN A 275 -10.63 0.76 12.04
C ASN A 275 -12.04 0.19 12.08
N ILE A 276 -12.68 0.17 10.92
CA ILE A 276 -13.89 -0.62 10.65
C ILE A 276 -13.47 -1.76 9.71
N LEU A 277 -13.63 -3.00 10.18
CA LEU A 277 -13.32 -4.22 9.44
C LEU A 277 -14.64 -4.92 9.12
N VAL A 278 -14.94 -5.12 7.84
CA VAL A 278 -16.21 -5.71 7.39
C VAL A 278 -15.91 -6.98 6.60
N GLU A 279 -16.52 -8.07 7.02
CA GLU A 279 -16.42 -9.37 6.37
C GLU A 279 -17.77 -9.76 5.78
N HIS A 280 -17.86 -9.93 4.47
CA HIS A 280 -19.07 -10.38 3.81
C HIS A 280 -19.18 -11.91 3.76
N ASP A 281 -20.38 -12.42 3.46
CA ASP A 281 -20.60 -13.85 3.27
C ASP A 281 -20.07 -14.28 1.90
N GLY A 282 -19.44 -15.46 1.84
CA GLY A 282 -18.89 -16.02 0.60
C GLY A 282 -17.38 -15.89 0.42
N GLU A 283 -16.69 -15.15 1.29
CA GLU A 283 -15.23 -15.14 1.31
C GLU A 283 -14.69 -16.49 1.81
N ASP A 284 -13.56 -16.94 1.22
CA ASP A 284 -13.03 -18.29 1.48
C ASP A 284 -12.51 -18.46 2.91
N ASN A 285 -11.90 -17.40 3.48
CA ASN A 285 -11.29 -17.47 4.80
C ASN A 285 -12.18 -16.84 5.87
N SER A 286 -12.34 -17.53 6.97
CA SER A 286 -13.14 -17.05 8.10
C SER A 286 -12.36 -16.19 9.10
N GLN A 287 -11.08 -15.91 8.83
CA GLN A 287 -10.17 -15.23 9.75
C GLN A 287 -9.97 -13.76 9.35
N ILE A 288 -10.33 -12.85 10.25
CA ILE A 288 -10.26 -11.39 10.02
C ILE A 288 -8.82 -10.90 10.03
N VAL A 289 -8.05 -11.27 11.06
CA VAL A 289 -6.67 -10.83 11.27
C VAL A 289 -5.75 -12.03 11.42
N HIS A 290 -4.76 -12.14 10.55
CA HIS A 290 -3.63 -13.05 10.72
C HIS A 290 -2.43 -12.26 11.23
N TYR A 291 -1.79 -12.75 12.29
CA TYR A 291 -0.60 -12.12 12.87
C TYR A 291 0.48 -13.15 13.19
N GLY A 292 1.73 -12.85 12.83
CA GLY A 292 2.88 -13.68 13.12
C GLY A 292 3.75 -13.97 11.90
N GLY A 293 3.44 -14.99 11.13
CA GLY A 293 4.23 -15.36 9.97
C GLY A 293 3.58 -16.39 9.05
N ASP A 294 4.07 -16.46 7.81
CA ASP A 294 3.60 -17.37 6.75
C ASP A 294 4.74 -18.04 5.97
N SER A 295 5.99 -17.76 6.31
CA SER A 295 7.16 -18.31 5.62
C SER A 295 7.46 -19.78 5.93
N GLY A 296 6.82 -20.35 6.96
CA GLY A 296 7.14 -21.67 7.50
C GLY A 296 8.42 -21.71 8.35
N LYS A 297 9.10 -20.58 8.51
CA LYS A 297 10.30 -20.43 9.35
C LYS A 297 9.93 -19.68 10.62
N THR A 298 9.61 -20.43 11.66
CA THR A 298 9.10 -19.87 12.92
C THR A 298 10.05 -18.86 13.55
N GLU A 299 11.36 -19.01 13.39
CA GLU A 299 12.37 -18.08 13.87
C GLU A 299 12.31 -16.70 13.19
N TRP A 300 11.56 -16.56 12.08
CA TRP A 300 11.33 -15.30 11.39
C TRP A 300 10.04 -14.61 11.79
N TYR A 301 9.15 -15.32 12.49
CA TYR A 301 7.85 -14.80 12.87
C TYR A 301 7.98 -13.59 13.80
N ARG A 302 6.90 -12.85 13.96
CA ARG A 302 6.96 -11.57 14.66
C ARG A 302 7.32 -11.71 16.13
N HIS A 303 6.87 -12.80 16.80
CA HIS A 303 7.10 -13.04 18.22
C HIS A 303 6.92 -11.78 19.06
N GLY A 304 5.82 -11.08 18.86
CA GLY A 304 5.58 -9.75 19.39
C GLY A 304 4.11 -9.50 19.70
N THR A 305 3.79 -8.24 20.00
CA THR A 305 2.45 -7.84 20.39
C THR A 305 1.73 -7.11 19.27
N LEU A 306 0.54 -7.59 18.94
CA LEU A 306 -0.47 -6.88 18.17
C LEU A 306 -1.34 -6.08 19.15
N HIS A 307 -1.19 -4.76 19.15
CA HIS A 307 -2.07 -3.86 19.89
C HIS A 307 -3.31 -3.56 19.05
N PHE A 308 -4.43 -4.22 19.40
CA PHE A 308 -5.68 -4.14 18.66
C PHE A 308 -6.75 -3.48 19.52
N TYR A 309 -7.07 -2.21 19.24
CA TYR A 309 -7.95 -1.44 20.11
C TYR A 309 -8.81 -0.41 19.36
N HIS A 310 -9.97 -0.10 19.94
CA HIS A 310 -10.95 0.84 19.37
C HIS A 310 -11.39 0.49 17.94
N ASN A 311 -11.34 -0.79 17.54
CA ASN A 311 -11.83 -1.22 16.24
C ASN A 311 -13.30 -1.64 16.32
N THR A 312 -14.00 -1.50 15.21
CA THR A 312 -15.31 -2.09 14.97
C THR A 312 -15.15 -3.19 13.93
N VAL A 313 -15.53 -4.41 14.29
CA VAL A 313 -15.52 -5.58 13.40
C VAL A 313 -16.94 -6.02 13.15
N ILE A 314 -17.34 -6.15 11.90
CA ILE A 314 -18.67 -6.58 11.48
C ILE A 314 -18.50 -7.78 10.55
N SER A 315 -19.09 -8.94 10.92
CA SER A 315 -19.12 -10.10 10.03
C SER A 315 -20.55 -10.42 9.62
N HIS A 316 -20.77 -10.48 8.32
CA HIS A 316 -22.01 -10.92 7.69
C HIS A 316 -21.99 -12.40 7.32
N ARG A 317 -20.93 -13.14 7.64
CA ARG A 317 -20.84 -14.57 7.37
C ARG A 317 -21.97 -15.34 8.05
N LYS A 318 -22.56 -16.27 7.31
CA LYS A 318 -23.55 -17.22 7.85
C LYS A 318 -22.90 -18.33 8.67
N GLY A 319 -21.66 -18.66 8.36
CA GLY A 319 -20.83 -19.64 9.05
C GLY A 319 -19.91 -19.02 10.10
N THR A 320 -18.78 -19.70 10.34
CA THR A 320 -17.79 -19.29 11.35
C THR A 320 -17.07 -18.00 10.98
N THR A 321 -16.79 -17.21 12.00
CA THR A 321 -15.88 -16.05 11.96
C THR A 321 -14.87 -16.21 13.09
N THR A 322 -13.58 -16.02 12.79
CA THR A 322 -12.50 -15.99 13.78
C THR A 322 -11.81 -14.65 13.75
N LEU A 323 -11.69 -13.99 14.91
CA LEU A 323 -11.08 -12.66 14.94
C LEU A 323 -9.58 -12.72 14.67
N PHE A 324 -8.85 -13.60 15.38
CA PHE A 324 -7.40 -13.70 15.26
C PHE A 324 -6.94 -15.11 14.86
N ARG A 325 -6.01 -15.17 13.92
CA ARG A 325 -5.11 -16.30 13.73
C ARG A 325 -3.70 -15.87 14.11
N LEU A 326 -3.13 -16.51 15.14
CA LEU A 326 -1.74 -16.33 15.53
C LEU A 326 -0.91 -17.50 15.00
N SER A 327 0.32 -17.24 14.56
CA SER A 327 1.12 -18.22 13.82
C SER A 327 1.96 -19.13 14.70
N SER A 328 2.27 -18.71 15.94
CA SER A 328 3.05 -19.49 16.91
C SER A 328 2.73 -19.06 18.34
N GLU A 329 3.33 -19.74 19.31
CA GLU A 329 3.20 -19.39 20.75
C GLU A 329 3.93 -18.09 21.13
N GLY A 330 4.74 -17.54 20.22
CA GLY A 330 5.46 -16.28 20.45
C GLY A 330 4.68 -15.02 20.17
N GLU A 331 3.47 -15.11 19.57
CA GLU A 331 2.62 -13.97 19.31
C GLU A 331 1.67 -13.70 20.47
N HIS A 332 1.46 -12.41 20.70
CA HIS A 332 0.53 -11.91 21.71
C HIS A 332 -0.43 -10.87 21.11
N VAL A 333 -1.68 -10.86 21.54
CA VAL A 333 -2.65 -9.81 21.20
C VAL A 333 -3.10 -9.09 22.46
N ASP A 334 -2.91 -7.79 22.47
CA ASP A 334 -3.49 -6.87 23.45
C ASP A 334 -4.77 -6.28 22.83
N CYS A 335 -5.93 -6.87 23.18
CA CYS A 335 -7.23 -6.57 22.57
C CYS A 335 -8.12 -5.83 23.55
N ARG A 336 -8.38 -4.54 23.26
CA ARG A 336 -9.15 -3.70 24.19
C ARG A 336 -10.05 -2.67 23.50
N ASN A 337 -11.19 -2.38 24.13
CA ASN A 337 -12.13 -1.36 23.67
C ASN A 337 -12.63 -1.58 22.23
N ASN A 338 -12.79 -2.83 21.79
CA ASN A 338 -13.32 -3.15 20.47
C ASN A 338 -14.79 -3.54 20.54
N VAL A 339 -15.48 -3.34 19.42
CA VAL A 339 -16.83 -3.87 19.19
C VAL A 339 -16.76 -4.91 18.09
N VAL A 340 -17.20 -6.15 18.36
CA VAL A 340 -17.28 -7.21 17.36
C VAL A 340 -18.70 -7.72 17.25
N TYR A 341 -19.32 -7.45 16.12
CA TYR A 341 -20.67 -7.89 15.79
C TYR A 341 -20.63 -8.92 14.66
N VAL A 342 -21.33 -10.02 14.84
CA VAL A 342 -21.58 -11.02 13.78
C VAL A 342 -23.09 -11.13 13.55
N THR A 343 -23.53 -11.15 12.30
CA THR A 343 -24.96 -11.30 11.97
C THR A 343 -25.46 -12.70 12.31
N ALA A 344 -24.64 -13.73 12.18
CA ALA A 344 -24.91 -15.08 12.61
C ALA A 344 -25.05 -15.18 14.14
N SER A 345 -25.45 -16.36 14.66
CA SER A 345 -25.44 -16.63 16.11
C SER A 345 -24.02 -16.47 16.67
N GLY A 346 -23.90 -15.91 17.89
CA GLY A 346 -22.60 -15.73 18.55
C GLY A 346 -21.77 -17.01 18.65
N ARG A 347 -22.40 -18.19 18.68
CA ARG A 347 -21.69 -19.48 18.68
C ARG A 347 -20.80 -19.72 17.45
N TYR A 348 -21.02 -18.99 16.37
CA TYR A 348 -20.18 -19.02 15.15
C TYR A 348 -19.04 -18.00 15.19
N PHE A 349 -18.93 -17.22 16.25
CA PHE A 349 -17.80 -16.30 16.44
C PHE A 349 -16.82 -16.85 17.48
N ALA A 350 -15.55 -16.94 17.10
CA ALA A 350 -14.45 -17.27 17.99
C ALA A 350 -13.40 -16.14 18.00
N LEU A 351 -12.75 -15.99 19.15
CA LEU A 351 -11.70 -14.98 19.30
C LEU A 351 -10.40 -15.40 18.60
N MET A 352 -10.03 -16.67 18.71
CA MET A 352 -8.71 -17.10 18.26
C MET A 352 -8.74 -18.52 17.70
N VAL A 353 -7.84 -18.80 16.79
CA VAL A 353 -7.48 -20.13 16.32
C VAL A 353 -6.00 -20.39 16.49
N SER A 354 -5.64 -21.58 16.94
CA SER A 354 -4.32 -22.22 17.10
C SER A 354 -3.48 -21.70 18.28
N HIS A 355 -2.61 -20.74 18.07
CA HIS A 355 -1.44 -20.48 18.93
C HIS A 355 -1.48 -19.11 19.58
N GLY A 356 -0.50 -18.82 20.44
CA GLY A 356 -0.27 -17.52 21.02
C GLY A 356 -1.17 -17.19 22.22
N THR A 357 -1.09 -15.96 22.68
CA THR A 357 -1.81 -15.47 23.86
C THR A 357 -2.65 -14.23 23.56
N LEU A 358 -3.72 -14.03 24.35
CA LEU A 358 -4.68 -12.94 24.14
C LEU A 358 -5.08 -12.33 25.49
N ASP A 359 -4.82 -11.03 25.64
CA ASP A 359 -5.36 -10.23 26.75
C ASP A 359 -6.60 -9.46 26.29
N LEU A 360 -7.66 -9.55 27.07
CA LEU A 360 -8.95 -8.93 26.77
C LEU A 360 -9.29 -7.86 27.82
N GLN A 361 -9.61 -6.64 27.35
CA GLN A 361 -10.07 -5.59 28.25
C GLN A 361 -11.15 -4.72 27.58
N SER A 362 -12.29 -4.57 28.24
CA SER A 362 -13.36 -3.62 27.85
C SER A 362 -13.85 -3.78 26.42
N ASN A 363 -13.89 -5.00 25.88
CA ASN A 363 -14.44 -5.29 24.56
C ASN A 363 -15.93 -5.63 24.67
N TRP A 364 -16.66 -5.33 23.60
CA TRP A 364 -18.00 -5.87 23.41
C TRP A 364 -17.98 -6.90 22.28
N PHE A 365 -18.38 -8.12 22.59
CA PHE A 365 -18.55 -9.20 21.61
C PHE A 365 -20.00 -9.65 21.61
N LYS A 366 -20.54 -10.01 20.44
CA LYS A 366 -21.90 -10.57 20.37
C LYS A 366 -22.04 -11.76 21.33
N PRO A 367 -23.07 -11.79 22.21
CA PRO A 367 -23.25 -12.85 23.18
C PRO A 367 -23.26 -14.24 22.56
N GLY A 368 -22.65 -15.20 23.25
CA GLY A 368 -22.53 -16.59 22.80
C GLY A 368 -21.20 -16.89 22.07
N TRP A 369 -20.30 -15.93 21.99
CA TRP A 369 -18.96 -16.11 21.43
C TRP A 369 -18.14 -17.21 22.13
N ARG A 370 -17.13 -17.73 21.46
CA ARG A 370 -16.24 -18.79 21.96
C ARG A 370 -14.80 -18.32 21.97
N ALA A 371 -13.98 -18.92 22.86
CA ALA A 371 -12.54 -18.67 22.84
C ALA A 371 -11.91 -19.21 21.54
N SER A 372 -12.32 -20.40 21.10
CA SER A 372 -11.90 -21.07 19.86
C SER A 372 -13.03 -21.88 19.26
N HIS A 373 -12.93 -22.21 17.97
CA HIS A 373 -13.77 -23.18 17.27
C HIS A 373 -13.22 -24.63 17.34
N SER A 374 -11.99 -24.80 17.80
CA SER A 374 -11.32 -26.09 17.99
C SER A 374 -11.66 -26.73 19.33
#